data_1be4b8d6aa73169b471b75cf21ab1160
#
_entry.id   1be4b8d6aa73169b471b75cf21ab1160
#
_cell.length_a   1.000
_cell.length_b   1.000
_cell.length_c   1.000
_cell.angle_alpha   90.00
_cell.angle_beta   90.00
_cell.angle_gamma   90.00
#
_symmetry.space_group_name_H-M   'P 1'
#
loop_
_entity.id
_entity.type
_entity.pdbx_description
1 polymer ?
#
loop_
_entity_poly.entity_id
_entity_poly.type
_entity_poly.pdbx_seq_one_letter_code
_entity_poly.pdbx_strand_id
1 'polypeptide(L)'
;MIALGNQGIQFSAYAGSQKLECGQTLRGHSRSLETISFIPNAHIAESTTFQLHDFRLFVHGVTLIQNSGEETPLTLNQDGKFQSGEIALLDFENKTGKCNGTTDTNNVVSALIPSGTYQGIKFIVGIPENKNHLDADNQSPPLDNSGMFWSWTSGYKFLKLDFETAETLGVETSVHIGSANCVGSGSSSTCARVNRIPVTLIPEGGFNPSTQEIKINIQALLQGIDLTANPNAAMCMSGLVGATSTGCPTIFANIGLDLNAGTPITPAKTVFSIKAKN
;
A
#
# COMPACT_ATOMS: atom_id res chain seq x y z
N MET A 1 27.40 1.10 -24.60
CA MET A 1 25.92 1.06 -24.68
C MET A 1 25.45 0.33 -23.44
N ILE A 2 24.78 1.04 -22.52
CA ILE A 2 24.13 0.44 -21.34
C ILE A 2 22.90 -0.27 -21.89
N ALA A 3 22.78 -1.58 -21.65
CA ALA A 3 21.59 -2.33 -22.02
C ALA A 3 20.39 -1.78 -21.22
N LEU A 4 19.51 -1.01 -21.87
CA LEU A 4 18.24 -0.61 -21.33
C LEU A 4 17.32 -1.83 -21.37
N GLY A 5 17.16 -2.52 -20.26
CA GLY A 5 16.12 -3.52 -20.11
C GLY A 5 14.81 -2.82 -19.76
N ASN A 6 13.70 -3.27 -20.33
CA ASN A 6 12.37 -2.87 -19.89
C ASN A 6 12.13 -3.52 -18.52
N GLN A 7 12.65 -2.91 -17.47
CA GLN A 7 12.59 -3.41 -16.11
C GLN A 7 11.73 -2.45 -15.31
N GLY A 8 10.82 -2.99 -14.54
CA GLY A 8 10.02 -2.23 -13.60
C GLY A 8 10.46 -2.49 -12.17
N ILE A 9 10.02 -1.64 -11.27
CA ILE A 9 10.08 -1.88 -9.84
C ILE A 9 8.96 -2.85 -9.47
N GLN A 10 9.33 -4.06 -9.08
CA GLN A 10 8.37 -5.08 -8.69
C GLN A 10 7.96 -4.92 -7.24
N PHE A 11 6.68 -5.13 -6.97
CA PHE A 11 6.07 -5.15 -5.64
C PHE A 11 5.44 -6.52 -5.39
N SER A 12 5.41 -6.95 -4.14
CA SER A 12 4.73 -8.17 -3.72
C SER A 12 4.11 -7.99 -2.36
N ALA A 13 2.86 -8.37 -2.21
CA ALA A 13 2.13 -8.32 -0.96
C ALA A 13 2.28 -9.62 -0.17
N TYR A 14 2.42 -9.51 1.16
CA TYR A 14 2.59 -10.64 2.06
C TYR A 14 1.80 -10.47 3.35
N ALA A 15 1.25 -11.57 3.85
CA ALA A 15 0.83 -11.71 5.23
C ALA A 15 1.88 -12.59 5.95
N GLY A 16 2.77 -11.94 6.68
CA GLY A 16 3.93 -12.62 7.28
C GLY A 16 4.93 -13.12 6.22
N SER A 17 5.10 -14.44 6.13
CA SER A 17 5.94 -15.12 5.14
C SER A 17 5.16 -15.59 3.90
N GLN A 18 3.82 -15.59 3.95
CA GLN A 18 2.96 -16.09 2.88
C GLN A 18 2.64 -14.94 1.91
N LYS A 19 2.79 -15.21 0.60
CA LYS A 19 2.37 -14.26 -0.42
C LYS A 19 0.85 -14.09 -0.37
N LEU A 20 0.39 -12.86 -0.48
CA LEU A 20 -1.03 -12.53 -0.45
C LEU A 20 -1.61 -12.70 -1.86
N GLU A 21 -2.55 -13.60 -2.02
CA GLU A 21 -3.21 -13.90 -3.28
C GLU A 21 -4.71 -14.14 -3.06
N CYS A 22 -5.52 -13.77 -4.04
CA CYS A 22 -6.95 -14.05 -4.04
C CYS A 22 -7.21 -15.56 -4.05
N GLY A 23 -8.30 -15.97 -3.42
CA GLY A 23 -8.71 -17.38 -3.37
C GLY A 23 -7.92 -18.24 -2.37
N GLN A 24 -6.91 -17.68 -1.72
CA GLN A 24 -6.17 -18.35 -0.66
C GLN A 24 -6.73 -18.01 0.72
N THR A 25 -6.79 -19.01 1.58
CA THR A 25 -7.00 -18.81 3.01
C THR A 25 -5.64 -18.86 3.69
N LEU A 26 -5.15 -17.73 4.12
CA LEU A 26 -3.91 -17.63 4.87
C LEU A 26 -4.19 -18.00 6.33
N ARG A 27 -3.33 -18.81 6.93
CA ARG A 27 -3.43 -19.17 8.35
C ARG A 27 -2.33 -18.47 9.12
N GLY A 28 -2.67 -17.84 10.24
CA GLY A 28 -1.69 -17.36 11.19
C GLY A 28 -0.85 -18.54 11.67
N HIS A 29 0.47 -18.50 11.46
CA HIS A 29 1.37 -19.45 12.07
C HIS A 29 1.85 -18.87 13.40
N SER A 30 1.43 -19.50 14.49
CA SER A 30 2.16 -19.42 15.74
C SER A 30 3.55 -20.04 15.49
N ARG A 31 4.58 -19.22 15.51
CA ARG A 31 5.93 -19.76 15.69
C ARG A 31 6.06 -20.21 17.14
N SER A 32 6.34 -21.50 17.32
CA SER A 32 6.85 -22.04 18.59
C SER A 32 7.95 -21.11 19.14
N LEU A 33 7.87 -20.89 20.43
CA LEU A 33 8.76 -20.11 21.27
C LEU A 33 10.23 -20.55 21.13
N GLU A 34 10.93 -20.05 20.12
CA GLU A 34 12.39 -19.99 20.19
C GLU A 34 12.83 -18.57 19.81
N THR A 35 13.20 -17.84 20.87
CA THR A 35 13.96 -16.59 20.84
C THR A 35 13.40 -15.41 20.04
N ILE A 36 12.32 -14.77 20.53
CA ILE A 36 12.19 -13.31 20.42
C ILE A 36 11.78 -12.75 21.78
N SER A 37 12.78 -12.42 22.55
CA SER A 37 12.70 -11.50 23.66
C SER A 37 12.30 -10.11 23.11
N PHE A 38 11.30 -9.47 23.74
CA PHE A 38 10.88 -8.07 23.57
C PHE A 38 10.07 -7.66 22.35
N ILE A 39 8.92 -8.31 22.09
CA ILE A 39 7.75 -7.62 21.55
C ILE A 39 6.52 -8.13 22.30
N PRO A 40 5.99 -7.42 23.29
CA PRO A 40 4.71 -7.77 23.91
C PRO A 40 3.58 -7.52 22.92
N ASN A 41 2.69 -8.51 22.76
CA ASN A 41 1.35 -8.43 22.19
C ASN A 41 1.18 -8.30 20.67
N ALA A 42 1.81 -9.15 19.86
CA ALA A 42 1.30 -9.46 18.55
C ALA A 42 0.46 -10.76 18.63
N HIS A 43 -0.77 -10.67 19.09
CA HIS A 43 -1.71 -11.80 19.08
C HIS A 43 -2.48 -11.80 17.75
N ILE A 44 -1.90 -12.41 16.71
CA ILE A 44 -2.73 -13.13 15.76
C ILE A 44 -2.87 -14.51 16.38
N ALA A 45 -4.05 -14.84 16.88
CA ALA A 45 -4.30 -16.16 17.48
C ALA A 45 -3.95 -17.26 16.48
N GLU A 46 -3.49 -18.40 16.99
CA GLU A 46 -3.00 -19.56 16.20
C GLU A 46 -4.00 -20.13 15.18
N SER A 47 -5.24 -19.64 15.18
CA SER A 47 -6.35 -20.13 14.36
C SER A 47 -6.97 -19.09 13.42
N THR A 48 -6.52 -17.83 13.44
CA THR A 48 -7.12 -16.78 12.59
C THR A 48 -6.82 -17.06 11.13
N THR A 49 -7.87 -17.23 10.35
CA THR A 49 -7.76 -17.27 8.88
C THR A 49 -7.93 -15.86 8.33
N PHE A 50 -7.22 -15.56 7.27
CA PHE A 50 -7.30 -14.29 6.55
C PHE A 50 -7.63 -14.60 5.08
N GLN A 51 -8.67 -13.97 4.55
CA GLN A 51 -9.04 -14.06 3.14
C GLN A 51 -9.10 -12.66 2.55
N LEU A 52 -8.42 -12.46 1.43
CA LEU A 52 -8.38 -11.20 0.72
C LEU A 52 -9.67 -10.99 -0.07
N HIS A 53 -10.21 -9.77 -0.01
CA HIS A 53 -11.30 -9.27 -0.87
C HIS A 53 -10.81 -8.24 -1.88
N ASP A 54 -9.90 -7.36 -1.47
CA ASP A 54 -9.31 -6.34 -2.33
C ASP A 54 -7.97 -5.86 -1.74
N PHE A 55 -6.95 -5.71 -2.58
CA PHE A 55 -5.74 -5.00 -2.18
C PHE A 55 -5.16 -4.24 -3.36
N ARG A 56 -5.31 -2.93 -3.29
CA ARG A 56 -4.83 -2.00 -4.31
C ARG A 56 -4.22 -0.77 -3.66
N LEU A 57 -3.22 -0.18 -4.31
CA LEU A 57 -2.65 1.10 -3.87
C LEU A 57 -2.09 1.89 -5.06
N PHE A 58 -2.23 3.21 -4.99
CA PHE A 58 -1.56 4.11 -5.90
C PHE A 58 -0.15 4.42 -5.41
N VAL A 59 0.80 4.49 -6.33
CA VAL A 59 2.15 4.99 -6.07
C VAL A 59 2.52 6.06 -7.09
N HIS A 60 3.27 7.08 -6.66
CA HIS A 60 3.80 8.11 -7.52
C HIS A 60 5.16 8.61 -7.04
N GLY A 61 5.82 9.46 -7.84
CA GLY A 61 7.10 10.07 -7.47
C GLY A 61 8.20 9.04 -7.25
N VAL A 62 8.19 7.91 -8.00
CA VAL A 62 9.18 6.85 -7.86
C VAL A 62 10.55 7.35 -8.29
N THR A 63 11.52 7.26 -7.38
CA THR A 63 12.85 7.84 -7.52
C THR A 63 13.92 6.87 -7.05
N LEU A 64 14.93 6.62 -7.84
CA LEU A 64 16.10 5.84 -7.45
C LEU A 64 17.13 6.76 -6.77
N ILE A 65 17.74 6.27 -5.71
CA ILE A 65 18.84 6.95 -5.00
C ILE A 65 20.14 6.32 -5.49
N GLN A 66 20.95 7.08 -6.20
CA GLN A 66 22.25 6.65 -6.70
C GLN A 66 23.23 6.38 -5.53
N ASN A 67 24.28 5.63 -5.77
CA ASN A 67 25.33 5.40 -4.74
C ASN A 67 26.06 6.70 -4.33
N SER A 68 25.98 7.74 -5.15
CA SER A 68 26.43 9.10 -4.82
C SER A 68 25.50 9.85 -3.87
N GLY A 69 24.29 9.35 -3.62
CA GLY A 69 23.20 10.04 -2.95
C GLY A 69 22.34 10.91 -3.88
N GLU A 70 22.68 11.01 -5.17
CA GLU A 70 21.87 11.73 -6.15
C GLU A 70 20.54 11.01 -6.38
N GLU A 71 19.46 11.77 -6.48
CA GLU A 71 18.12 11.28 -6.72
C GLU A 71 17.75 11.35 -8.19
N THR A 72 17.34 10.23 -8.77
CA THR A 72 16.92 10.11 -10.16
C THR A 72 15.45 9.71 -10.24
N PRO A 73 14.53 10.67 -10.48
CA PRO A 73 13.13 10.35 -10.70
C PRO A 73 12.94 9.45 -11.92
N LEU A 74 12.04 8.46 -11.81
CA LEU A 74 11.72 7.56 -12.92
C LEU A 74 10.61 8.14 -13.79
N THR A 75 10.80 8.09 -15.09
CA THR A 75 9.73 8.29 -16.07
C THR A 75 9.02 6.97 -16.29
N LEU A 76 7.75 6.89 -15.91
CA LEU A 76 6.95 5.68 -16.03
C LEU A 76 6.56 5.44 -17.49
N ASN A 77 6.52 4.17 -17.88
CA ASN A 77 5.94 3.76 -19.15
C ASN A 77 4.43 4.01 -19.11
N GLN A 78 3.88 4.54 -20.20
CA GLN A 78 2.45 4.82 -20.29
C GLN A 78 1.75 3.63 -20.91
N ASP A 79 1.10 2.77 -20.09
CA ASP A 79 0.43 1.55 -20.56
C ASP A 79 -1.06 1.75 -20.85
N GLY A 80 -1.60 2.91 -20.49
CA GLY A 80 -3.01 3.27 -20.70
C GLY A 80 -3.99 2.45 -19.86
N LYS A 81 -3.50 1.76 -18.82
CA LYS A 81 -4.31 0.91 -17.95
C LYS A 81 -3.96 1.07 -16.47
N PHE A 82 -2.73 0.79 -16.11
CA PHE A 82 -2.25 0.85 -14.74
C PHE A 82 -1.31 2.02 -14.47
N GLN A 83 -0.84 2.67 -15.52
CA GLN A 83 0.10 3.80 -15.41
C GLN A 83 -0.28 4.96 -16.32
N SER A 84 -0.31 6.18 -15.73
CA SER A 84 -0.51 7.43 -16.45
C SER A 84 0.24 8.58 -15.79
N GLY A 85 1.05 9.30 -16.56
CA GLY A 85 1.93 10.34 -16.05
C GLY A 85 2.95 9.73 -15.06
N GLU A 86 2.94 10.24 -13.85
CA GLU A 86 3.81 9.76 -12.75
C GLU A 86 3.12 8.76 -11.81
N ILE A 87 1.85 8.39 -12.08
CA ILE A 87 1.03 7.56 -11.19
C ILE A 87 0.96 6.14 -11.72
N ALA A 88 1.13 5.17 -10.82
CA ALA A 88 0.85 3.77 -11.08
C ALA A 88 -0.15 3.24 -10.05
N LEU A 89 -1.10 2.41 -10.50
CA LEU A 89 -1.96 1.59 -9.65
C LEU A 89 -1.35 0.20 -9.53
N LEU A 90 -1.01 -0.20 -8.33
CA LEU A 90 -0.70 -1.58 -8.00
C LEU A 90 -2.00 -2.28 -7.62
N ASP A 91 -2.24 -3.45 -8.21
CA ASP A 91 -3.47 -4.22 -8.08
C ASP A 91 -3.12 -5.69 -7.85
N PHE A 92 -3.38 -6.17 -6.64
CA PHE A 92 -3.08 -7.54 -6.21
C PHE A 92 -4.32 -8.45 -6.16
N GLU A 93 -5.47 -7.92 -6.52
CA GLU A 93 -6.70 -8.70 -6.59
C GLU A 93 -6.99 -9.13 -8.03
N ASN A 94 -7.51 -10.33 -8.24
CA ASN A 94 -7.72 -10.93 -9.56
C ASN A 94 -9.13 -11.50 -9.75
N LYS A 95 -10.07 -11.08 -8.92
CA LYS A 95 -11.48 -11.51 -8.95
C LYS A 95 -11.68 -13.02 -8.70
N THR A 96 -10.71 -13.72 -8.13
CA THR A 96 -10.89 -15.12 -7.72
C THR A 96 -11.21 -15.22 -6.24
N GLY A 97 -11.82 -16.35 -5.81
CA GLY A 97 -12.20 -16.58 -4.42
C GLY A 97 -13.17 -15.51 -3.90
N LYS A 98 -12.74 -14.77 -2.88
CA LYS A 98 -13.50 -13.67 -2.26
C LYS A 98 -13.18 -12.29 -2.87
N CYS A 99 -12.19 -12.21 -3.73
CA CYS A 99 -11.85 -10.93 -4.38
C CYS A 99 -12.94 -10.48 -5.34
N ASN A 100 -13.26 -9.19 -5.31
CA ASN A 100 -14.44 -8.62 -5.96
C ASN A 100 -14.16 -7.52 -6.99
N GLY A 101 -12.91 -7.31 -7.38
CA GLY A 101 -12.51 -6.28 -8.33
C GLY A 101 -12.49 -6.73 -9.79
N THR A 102 -11.33 -6.70 -10.44
CA THR A 102 -11.14 -7.06 -11.86
C THR A 102 -10.24 -8.29 -12.01
N THR A 103 -10.26 -8.93 -13.19
CA THR A 103 -9.37 -10.07 -13.45
C THR A 103 -7.93 -9.67 -13.71
N ASP A 104 -7.71 -8.41 -14.05
CA ASP A 104 -6.40 -7.89 -14.44
C ASP A 104 -5.66 -7.36 -13.22
N THR A 105 -4.43 -7.77 -13.06
CA THR A 105 -3.55 -7.39 -11.93
C THR A 105 -2.37 -6.57 -12.40
N ASN A 106 -1.78 -5.80 -11.49
CA ASN A 106 -0.51 -5.12 -11.71
C ASN A 106 0.32 -5.07 -10.43
N ASN A 107 1.49 -5.66 -10.46
CA ASN A 107 2.43 -5.61 -9.34
C ASN A 107 3.78 -4.97 -9.73
N VAL A 108 3.81 -4.23 -10.83
CA VAL A 108 5.03 -3.62 -11.35
C VAL A 108 4.81 -2.14 -11.66
N VAL A 109 5.69 -1.30 -11.18
CA VAL A 109 5.84 0.07 -11.69
C VAL A 109 6.83 0.01 -12.86
N SER A 110 6.31 0.03 -14.07
CA SER A 110 7.09 -0.11 -15.30
C SER A 110 7.76 1.22 -15.67
N ALA A 111 9.06 1.19 -15.86
CA ALA A 111 9.88 2.32 -16.28
C ALA A 111 11.14 1.86 -16.99
N LEU A 112 11.80 2.76 -17.72
CA LEU A 112 13.15 2.50 -18.22
C LEU A 112 14.15 2.72 -17.08
N ILE A 113 14.73 1.63 -16.60
CA ILE A 113 15.70 1.66 -15.49
C ILE A 113 17.05 1.22 -16.02
N PRO A 114 18.11 2.03 -15.92
CA PRO A 114 19.47 1.58 -16.20
C PRO A 114 19.83 0.40 -15.31
N SER A 115 20.48 -0.63 -15.88
CA SER A 115 20.94 -1.76 -15.07
C SER A 115 22.02 -1.30 -14.09
N GLY A 116 21.96 -1.83 -12.86
CA GLY A 116 22.91 -1.48 -11.81
C GLY A 116 22.34 -1.69 -10.42
N THR A 117 23.15 -1.33 -9.46
CA THR A 117 22.80 -1.29 -8.05
C THR A 117 22.74 0.16 -7.61
N TYR A 118 21.69 0.50 -6.89
CA TYR A 118 21.41 1.82 -6.35
C TYR A 118 21.56 1.79 -4.83
N GLN A 119 21.77 2.94 -4.19
CA GLN A 119 21.76 3.02 -2.73
C GLN A 119 20.37 2.65 -2.19
N GLY A 120 19.30 3.07 -2.89
CA GLY A 120 17.93 2.81 -2.48
C GLY A 120 16.88 3.31 -3.46
N ILE A 121 15.65 3.35 -2.98
CA ILE A 121 14.47 3.80 -3.72
C ILE A 121 13.54 4.61 -2.83
N LYS A 122 12.89 5.62 -3.42
CA LYS A 122 11.83 6.42 -2.80
C LYS A 122 10.58 6.35 -3.64
N PHE A 123 9.43 6.42 -3.00
CA PHE A 123 8.12 6.61 -3.64
C PHE A 123 7.11 7.12 -2.62
N ILE A 124 5.95 7.55 -3.10
CA ILE A 124 4.84 8.00 -2.26
C ILE A 124 3.64 7.10 -2.55
N VAL A 125 3.04 6.50 -1.50
CA VAL A 125 1.73 5.86 -1.64
C VAL A 125 0.67 6.95 -1.57
N GLY A 126 -0.06 7.11 -2.67
CA GLY A 126 -1.09 8.13 -2.81
C GLY A 126 -1.20 8.70 -4.21
N ILE A 127 -1.99 9.75 -4.33
CA ILE A 127 -2.23 10.52 -5.55
C ILE A 127 -1.67 11.95 -5.33
N PRO A 128 -1.01 12.57 -6.33
CA PRO A 128 -0.64 13.99 -6.27
C PRO A 128 -1.83 14.88 -5.95
N GLU A 129 -1.61 15.94 -5.18
CA GLU A 129 -2.68 16.77 -4.64
C GLU A 129 -3.61 17.34 -5.72
N ASN A 130 -3.03 17.84 -6.79
CA ASN A 130 -3.75 18.43 -7.92
C ASN A 130 -4.59 17.42 -8.74
N LYS A 131 -4.46 16.12 -8.47
CA LYS A 131 -5.21 15.04 -9.14
C LYS A 131 -6.15 14.30 -8.20
N ASN A 132 -5.97 14.44 -6.88
CA ASN A 132 -6.70 13.64 -5.90
C ASN A 132 -8.22 13.84 -5.89
N HIS A 133 -8.70 15.00 -6.33
CA HIS A 133 -10.13 15.35 -6.31
C HIS A 133 -10.72 15.54 -7.70
N LEU A 134 -10.03 15.09 -8.73
CA LEU A 134 -10.59 15.07 -10.08
C LEU A 134 -11.64 13.97 -10.18
N ASP A 135 -12.72 14.27 -10.90
CA ASP A 135 -13.82 13.33 -11.11
C ASP A 135 -13.35 12.09 -11.87
N ALA A 136 -13.44 10.93 -11.24
CA ALA A 136 -12.96 9.68 -11.79
C ALA A 136 -13.63 9.31 -13.12
N ASP A 137 -14.90 9.64 -13.29
CA ASP A 137 -15.64 9.35 -14.53
C ASP A 137 -15.08 10.10 -15.75
N ASN A 138 -14.32 11.15 -15.51
CA ASN A 138 -13.68 11.99 -16.54
C ASN A 138 -12.17 11.81 -16.62
N GLN A 139 -11.60 10.82 -15.93
CA GLN A 139 -10.17 10.55 -15.98
C GLN A 139 -9.86 9.37 -16.92
N SER A 140 -8.61 9.32 -17.37
CA SER A 140 -8.06 8.13 -18.03
C SER A 140 -7.50 7.16 -16.98
N PRO A 141 -7.41 5.85 -17.30
CA PRO A 141 -6.77 4.90 -16.42
C PRO A 141 -5.36 5.37 -15.97
N PRO A 142 -4.99 5.06 -14.73
CA PRO A 142 -5.69 4.27 -13.71
C PRO A 142 -6.63 5.09 -12.81
N LEU A 143 -6.87 6.38 -13.10
CA LEU A 143 -7.68 7.27 -12.26
C LEU A 143 -9.18 7.16 -12.52
N ASP A 144 -9.61 6.44 -13.56
CA ASP A 144 -11.02 6.10 -13.84
C ASP A 144 -11.55 4.94 -12.99
N ASN A 145 -10.73 4.38 -12.09
CA ASN A 145 -11.10 3.25 -11.26
C ASN A 145 -12.03 3.67 -10.11
N SER A 146 -13.34 3.51 -10.30
CA SER A 146 -14.37 3.86 -9.30
C SER A 146 -14.21 3.09 -7.98
N GLY A 147 -13.65 1.89 -7.98
CA GLY A 147 -13.35 1.13 -6.77
C GLY A 147 -12.31 1.78 -5.87
N MET A 148 -11.45 2.64 -6.45
CA MET A 148 -10.42 3.40 -5.77
C MET A 148 -10.80 4.87 -5.52
N PHE A 149 -12.02 5.26 -5.81
CA PHE A 149 -12.51 6.62 -5.62
C PHE A 149 -13.68 6.63 -4.62
N TRP A 150 -13.72 7.59 -3.72
CA TRP A 150 -14.86 7.77 -2.82
C TRP A 150 -15.86 8.76 -3.40
N SER A 151 -15.38 9.98 -3.64
CA SER A 151 -16.14 11.07 -4.20
C SER A 151 -15.21 12.24 -4.52
N TRP A 152 -15.68 13.21 -5.26
CA TRP A 152 -14.94 14.43 -5.54
C TRP A 152 -14.56 15.22 -4.28
N THR A 153 -15.35 15.11 -3.18
CA THR A 153 -15.04 15.74 -1.88
C THR A 153 -13.97 14.99 -1.09
N SER A 154 -13.99 13.65 -1.12
CA SER A 154 -13.08 12.80 -0.35
C SER A 154 -11.84 12.37 -1.15
N GLY A 155 -11.90 12.44 -2.48
CA GLY A 155 -10.82 12.04 -3.36
C GLY A 155 -10.66 10.52 -3.48
N TYR A 156 -9.45 10.11 -3.86
CA TYR A 156 -9.08 8.72 -4.07
C TYR A 156 -8.67 8.02 -2.77
N LYS A 157 -8.89 6.70 -2.74
CA LYS A 157 -8.25 5.79 -1.79
C LYS A 157 -6.81 5.59 -2.23
N PHE A 158 -5.85 5.98 -1.42
CA PHE A 158 -4.42 5.82 -1.70
C PHE A 158 -3.97 4.38 -1.51
N LEU A 159 -4.54 3.73 -0.49
CA LEU A 159 -4.43 2.31 -0.19
C LEU A 159 -5.82 1.80 0.16
N LYS A 160 -6.19 0.69 -0.44
CA LYS A 160 -7.41 -0.07 -0.16
C LYS A 160 -7.03 -1.50 0.16
N LEU A 161 -7.40 -1.95 1.35
CA LEU A 161 -7.29 -3.34 1.79
C LEU A 161 -8.64 -3.75 2.38
N ASP A 162 -9.30 -4.69 1.72
CA ASP A 162 -10.52 -5.33 2.21
C ASP A 162 -10.26 -6.82 2.42
N PHE A 163 -10.67 -7.33 3.56
CA PHE A 163 -10.43 -8.71 3.94
C PHE A 163 -11.48 -9.21 4.94
N GLU A 164 -11.54 -10.52 5.11
CA GLU A 164 -12.27 -11.16 6.21
C GLU A 164 -11.35 -12.09 6.99
N THR A 165 -11.70 -12.36 8.23
CA THR A 165 -11.08 -13.40 9.07
C THR A 165 -12.14 -14.38 9.54
N ALA A 166 -11.75 -15.54 10.09
CA ALA A 166 -12.70 -16.49 10.68
C ALA A 166 -13.53 -15.82 11.80
N GLU A 167 -12.93 -14.90 12.53
CA GLU A 167 -13.54 -14.18 13.64
C GLU A 167 -14.52 -13.11 13.19
N THR A 168 -14.37 -12.58 11.95
CA THR A 168 -15.33 -11.60 11.40
C THR A 168 -16.64 -12.25 10.93
N LEU A 169 -16.73 -13.58 10.94
CA LEU A 169 -17.92 -14.34 10.55
C LEU A 169 -18.45 -13.98 9.15
N GLY A 170 -17.55 -13.70 8.22
CA GLY A 170 -17.88 -13.29 6.86
C GLY A 170 -18.19 -11.80 6.70
N VAL A 171 -17.98 -11.00 7.74
CA VAL A 171 -18.06 -9.53 7.63
C VAL A 171 -16.74 -8.99 7.11
N GLU A 172 -16.80 -8.23 6.04
CA GLU A 172 -15.62 -7.57 5.45
C GLU A 172 -15.10 -6.46 6.37
N THR A 173 -13.80 -6.46 6.60
CA THR A 173 -13.08 -5.40 7.29
C THR A 173 -12.32 -4.57 6.26
N SER A 174 -12.46 -3.24 6.33
CA SER A 174 -11.89 -2.31 5.36
C SER A 174 -10.83 -1.40 5.99
N VAL A 175 -9.66 -1.35 5.36
CA VAL A 175 -8.61 -0.35 5.61
C VAL A 175 -8.43 0.48 4.35
N HIS A 176 -9.01 1.67 4.36
CA HIS A 176 -8.94 2.62 3.26
C HIS A 176 -8.25 3.90 3.70
N ILE A 177 -7.09 4.18 3.14
CA ILE A 177 -6.32 5.39 3.42
C ILE A 177 -6.45 6.35 2.24
N GLY A 178 -6.73 7.59 2.52
CA GLY A 178 -6.78 8.71 1.57
C GLY A 178 -6.79 10.03 2.33
N SER A 179 -6.80 11.14 1.64
CA SER A 179 -6.87 12.46 2.26
C SER A 179 -8.15 12.66 3.07
N ALA A 180 -8.10 13.55 4.04
CA ALA A 180 -9.26 13.84 4.89
C ALA A 180 -9.36 15.32 5.25
N ASN A 181 -10.58 15.72 5.66
CA ASN A 181 -10.90 17.12 5.97
C ASN A 181 -10.57 18.04 4.79
N CYS A 182 -11.04 17.67 3.60
CA CYS A 182 -10.79 18.38 2.37
C CYS A 182 -11.87 19.46 2.16
N VAL A 183 -11.46 20.58 1.58
CA VAL A 183 -12.32 21.69 1.18
C VAL A 183 -11.98 22.11 -0.24
N GLY A 184 -12.95 22.70 -0.95
CA GLY A 184 -12.79 23.06 -2.36
C GLY A 184 -13.34 22.01 -3.30
N SER A 185 -12.97 22.08 -4.58
CA SER A 185 -13.41 21.15 -5.62
C SER A 185 -12.35 20.96 -6.70
N GLY A 186 -12.29 19.76 -7.28
CA GLY A 186 -11.36 19.43 -8.36
C GLY A 186 -9.91 19.71 -7.99
N SER A 187 -9.15 20.29 -8.91
CA SER A 187 -7.72 20.58 -8.70
C SER A 187 -7.43 21.70 -7.67
N SER A 188 -8.46 22.43 -7.24
CA SER A 188 -8.33 23.46 -6.19
C SER A 188 -8.67 22.95 -4.79
N SER A 189 -8.97 21.66 -4.63
CA SER A 189 -9.20 21.06 -3.32
C SER A 189 -7.92 21.05 -2.50
N THR A 190 -8.07 21.35 -1.21
CA THR A 190 -7.00 21.22 -0.21
C THR A 190 -7.48 20.40 0.95
N CYS A 191 -6.60 19.61 1.56
CA CYS A 191 -6.93 18.70 2.65
C CYS A 191 -6.09 19.03 3.88
N ALA A 192 -6.75 19.19 5.03
CA ALA A 192 -6.06 19.41 6.30
C ALA A 192 -5.22 18.17 6.70
N ARG A 193 -5.63 16.98 6.30
CA ARG A 193 -4.88 15.73 6.49
C ARG A 193 -4.60 15.12 5.12
N VAL A 194 -3.39 15.30 4.64
CA VAL A 194 -2.99 14.83 3.29
C VAL A 194 -2.84 13.32 3.21
N ASN A 195 -2.44 12.64 4.29
CA ASN A 195 -2.34 11.19 4.45
C ASN A 195 -1.54 10.45 3.36
N ARG A 196 -0.69 11.15 2.59
CA ARG A 196 0.23 10.52 1.64
C ARG A 196 1.37 9.88 2.41
N ILE A 197 1.75 8.67 2.03
CA ILE A 197 2.73 7.86 2.75
C ILE A 197 4.06 7.91 1.99
N PRO A 198 5.03 8.74 2.39
CA PRO A 198 6.36 8.71 1.80
C PRO A 198 7.11 7.48 2.29
N VAL A 199 7.70 6.76 1.36
CA VAL A 199 8.50 5.57 1.61
C VAL A 199 9.91 5.80 1.09
N THR A 200 10.91 5.56 1.94
CA THR A 200 12.33 5.56 1.55
C THR A 200 12.95 4.27 2.04
N LEU A 201 13.51 3.49 1.12
CA LEU A 201 14.13 2.20 1.42
C LEU A 201 15.60 2.25 1.01
N ILE A 202 16.49 2.12 1.99
CA ILE A 202 17.95 2.10 1.82
C ILE A 202 18.45 0.81 2.48
N PRO A 203 18.44 -0.32 1.77
CA PRO A 203 18.87 -1.59 2.33
C PRO A 203 20.38 -1.66 2.43
N GLU A 204 20.87 -2.42 3.40
CA GLU A 204 22.29 -2.80 3.45
C GLU A 204 22.67 -3.55 2.16
N GLY A 205 23.76 -3.13 1.52
CA GLY A 205 24.20 -3.68 0.22
C GLY A 205 23.50 -3.08 -1.01
N GLY A 206 22.60 -2.11 -0.83
CA GLY A 206 21.94 -1.37 -1.90
C GLY A 206 20.75 -2.12 -2.52
N PHE A 207 20.10 -1.45 -3.46
CA PHE A 207 18.90 -1.91 -4.18
C PHE A 207 19.21 -2.22 -5.65
N ASN A 208 18.95 -3.44 -6.08
CA ASN A 208 19.03 -3.86 -7.49
C ASN A 208 17.64 -4.27 -7.98
N PRO A 209 16.96 -3.46 -8.80
CA PRO A 209 15.61 -3.76 -9.26
C PRO A 209 15.51 -5.02 -10.15
N SER A 210 16.63 -5.54 -10.68
CA SER A 210 16.63 -6.77 -11.46
C SER A 210 16.49 -8.03 -10.58
N THR A 211 17.02 -7.98 -9.35
CA THR A 211 17.09 -9.16 -8.45
C THR A 211 16.31 -8.97 -7.15
N GLN A 212 15.81 -7.78 -6.90
CA GLN A 212 15.08 -7.43 -5.69
C GLN A 212 13.72 -6.82 -6.01
N GLU A 213 12.81 -6.95 -5.07
CA GLU A 213 11.46 -6.42 -5.13
C GLU A 213 11.09 -5.70 -3.83
N ILE A 214 10.06 -4.87 -3.87
CA ILE A 214 9.49 -4.22 -2.70
C ILE A 214 8.42 -5.14 -2.11
N LYS A 215 8.63 -5.58 -0.88
CA LYS A 215 7.66 -6.34 -0.09
C LYS A 215 6.74 -5.36 0.63
N ILE A 216 5.43 -5.59 0.51
CA ILE A 216 4.38 -4.94 1.30
C ILE A 216 3.89 -5.96 2.34
N ASN A 217 4.06 -5.67 3.62
CA ASN A 217 3.75 -6.59 4.72
C ASN A 217 2.43 -6.20 5.40
N ILE A 218 1.34 -6.88 5.03
CA ILE A 218 0.01 -6.64 5.61
C ILE A 218 -0.04 -7.00 7.10
N GLN A 219 0.72 -8.01 7.53
CA GLN A 219 0.81 -8.32 8.97
C GLN A 219 1.44 -7.16 9.76
N ALA A 220 2.44 -6.49 9.20
CA ALA A 220 3.02 -5.30 9.83
C ALA A 220 2.05 -4.12 9.83
N LEU A 221 1.23 -3.96 8.78
CA LEU A 221 0.17 -2.95 8.72
C LEU A 221 -0.86 -3.14 9.84
N LEU A 222 -1.24 -4.39 10.11
CA LEU A 222 -2.25 -4.75 11.10
C LEU A 222 -1.67 -5.06 12.49
N GLN A 223 -0.36 -4.88 12.69
CA GLN A 223 0.32 -5.21 13.94
C GLN A 223 -0.26 -4.43 15.14
N GLY A 224 -0.56 -5.14 16.23
CA GLY A 224 -1.11 -4.54 17.45
C GLY A 224 -2.64 -4.41 17.44
N ILE A 225 -3.32 -4.90 16.40
CA ILE A 225 -4.78 -4.96 16.34
C ILE A 225 -5.22 -6.38 16.68
N ASP A 226 -6.06 -6.52 17.70
CA ASP A 226 -6.67 -7.82 18.04
C ASP A 226 -7.94 -8.03 17.23
N LEU A 227 -7.81 -8.79 16.15
CA LEU A 227 -8.94 -9.15 15.28
C LEU A 227 -9.85 -10.21 15.91
N THR A 228 -9.41 -10.89 16.98
CA THR A 228 -10.20 -11.95 17.64
C THR A 228 -11.21 -11.36 18.62
N ALA A 229 -10.83 -10.28 19.30
CA ALA A 229 -11.70 -9.62 20.30
C ALA A 229 -12.79 -8.76 19.63
N ASN A 230 -12.52 -8.18 18.46
CA ASN A 230 -13.46 -7.33 17.74
C ASN A 230 -13.23 -7.44 16.22
N PRO A 231 -14.20 -8.00 15.47
CA PRO A 231 -14.11 -8.11 14.02
C PRO A 231 -13.84 -6.79 13.30
N ASN A 232 -14.30 -5.66 13.86
CA ASN A 232 -14.10 -4.34 13.31
C ASN A 232 -12.87 -3.61 13.87
N ALA A 233 -12.02 -4.30 14.65
CA ALA A 233 -10.86 -3.65 15.29
C ALA A 233 -9.89 -3.02 14.28
N ALA A 234 -9.76 -3.57 13.08
CA ALA A 234 -8.93 -3.03 12.00
C ALA A 234 -9.68 -2.06 11.07
N MET A 235 -10.98 -1.86 11.24
CA MET A 235 -11.75 -0.95 10.39
C MET A 235 -11.12 0.44 10.43
N CYS A 236 -10.71 0.97 9.28
CA CYS A 236 -10.13 2.30 9.16
C CYS A 236 -10.45 2.94 7.80
N MET A 237 -11.30 3.94 7.79
CA MET A 237 -11.63 4.73 6.60
C MET A 237 -11.25 6.19 6.85
N SER A 238 -10.03 6.58 6.47
CA SER A 238 -9.46 7.88 6.82
C SER A 238 -10.19 9.09 6.23
N GLY A 239 -10.88 8.89 5.10
CA GLY A 239 -11.67 9.96 4.45
C GLY A 239 -12.98 10.28 5.17
N LEU A 240 -13.44 9.45 6.08
CA LEU A 240 -14.67 9.65 6.82
C LEU A 240 -14.36 10.35 8.17
N VAL A 241 -14.70 11.62 8.25
CA VAL A 241 -14.57 12.39 9.50
C VAL A 241 -15.49 11.79 10.55
N GLY A 242 -14.95 11.48 11.73
CA GLY A 242 -15.72 10.93 12.85
C GLY A 242 -16.01 9.44 12.77
N ALA A 243 -15.45 8.72 11.79
CA ALA A 243 -15.43 7.27 11.85
C ALA A 243 -14.64 6.85 13.10
N THR A 244 -15.36 6.41 14.11
CA THR A 244 -14.81 5.90 15.39
C THR A 244 -14.22 4.50 15.18
N SER A 245 -13.52 4.30 14.07
CA SER A 245 -12.92 3.03 13.84
C SER A 245 -11.68 2.89 14.72
N THR A 246 -11.73 1.92 15.58
CA THR A 246 -10.70 1.66 16.59
C THR A 246 -9.34 1.33 15.99
N GLY A 247 -9.30 0.92 14.70
CA GLY A 247 -8.08 0.53 14.00
C GLY A 247 -7.23 1.68 13.47
N CYS A 248 -7.83 2.83 13.14
CA CYS A 248 -7.09 3.93 12.50
C CYS A 248 -5.85 4.39 13.27
N PRO A 249 -5.88 4.62 14.60
CA PRO A 249 -4.68 5.06 15.32
C PRO A 249 -3.50 4.10 15.14
N THR A 250 -3.75 2.80 15.26
CA THR A 250 -2.73 1.76 15.13
C THR A 250 -2.25 1.64 13.69
N ILE A 251 -3.16 1.63 12.70
CA ILE A 251 -2.83 1.54 11.28
C ILE A 251 -1.99 2.74 10.84
N PHE A 252 -2.40 3.96 11.21
CA PHE A 252 -1.65 5.17 10.87
C PHE A 252 -0.24 5.14 11.47
N ALA A 253 -0.11 4.75 12.74
CA ALA A 253 1.19 4.56 13.37
C ALA A 253 2.03 3.49 12.66
N ASN A 254 1.42 2.40 12.19
CA ASN A 254 2.12 1.33 11.47
C ASN A 254 2.58 1.73 10.08
N ILE A 255 1.85 2.58 9.37
CA ILE A 255 2.27 3.12 8.06
C ILE A 255 3.17 4.36 8.17
N GLY A 256 3.44 4.84 9.39
CA GLY A 256 4.31 5.99 9.63
C GLY A 256 3.64 7.35 9.44
N LEU A 257 2.34 7.45 9.73
CA LEU A 257 1.57 8.70 9.67
C LEU A 257 1.01 9.09 11.04
N ASP A 258 0.98 10.39 11.32
CA ASP A 258 0.17 10.95 12.42
C ASP A 258 -1.30 10.99 11.99
N LEU A 259 -2.17 10.37 12.76
CA LEU A 259 -3.60 10.32 12.45
C LEU A 259 -4.27 11.70 12.43
N ASN A 260 -3.85 12.60 13.31
CA ASN A 260 -4.47 13.90 13.46
C ASN A 260 -3.95 14.93 12.46
N ALA A 261 -2.64 14.91 12.20
CA ALA A 261 -1.98 15.81 11.26
C ALA A 261 -2.00 15.29 9.82
N GLY A 262 -2.08 13.96 9.60
CA GLY A 262 -1.97 13.36 8.27
C GLY A 262 -0.59 13.51 7.65
N THR A 263 0.43 13.72 8.48
CA THR A 263 1.82 13.93 8.08
C THR A 263 2.71 12.77 8.54
N PRO A 264 3.85 12.55 7.87
CA PRO A 264 4.77 11.49 8.26
C PRO A 264 5.31 11.66 9.69
N ILE A 265 5.43 10.52 10.38
CA ILE A 265 6.16 10.40 11.66
C ILE A 265 7.42 9.56 11.45
N THR A 266 8.47 9.87 12.21
CA THR A 266 9.71 9.09 12.19
C THR A 266 9.88 8.29 13.47
N PRO A 267 10.44 7.06 13.41
CA PRO A 267 10.88 6.33 12.21
C PRO A 267 9.73 5.66 11.46
N ALA A 268 9.86 5.56 10.12
CA ALA A 268 8.96 4.77 9.30
C ALA A 268 9.03 3.28 9.70
N LYS A 269 7.87 2.63 9.80
CA LYS A 269 7.82 1.22 10.19
C LYS A 269 7.86 0.28 8.98
N THR A 270 8.02 -1.01 9.26
CA THR A 270 8.38 -2.10 8.34
C THR A 270 7.25 -2.61 7.44
N VAL A 271 6.24 -1.79 7.13
CA VAL A 271 5.20 -2.18 6.16
C VAL A 271 5.80 -2.37 4.77
N PHE A 272 6.78 -1.52 4.40
CA PHE A 272 7.51 -1.65 3.15
C PHE A 272 8.96 -2.05 3.43
N SER A 273 9.47 -2.99 2.67
CA SER A 273 10.88 -3.44 2.78
C SER A 273 11.35 -3.98 1.43
N ILE A 274 12.67 -4.14 1.27
CA ILE A 274 13.26 -4.77 0.09
C ILE A 274 13.57 -6.23 0.40
N LYS A 275 13.28 -7.11 -0.54
CA LYS A 275 13.64 -8.54 -0.49
C LYS A 275 14.17 -9.01 -1.85
N ALA A 276 14.88 -10.13 -1.87
CA ALA A 276 15.22 -10.80 -3.12
C ALA A 276 13.97 -11.29 -3.85
N LYS A 277 13.96 -11.21 -5.18
CA LYS A 277 12.95 -11.88 -6.01
C LYS A 277 13.09 -13.40 -5.83
N ASN A 278 11.97 -14.09 -5.80
CA ASN A 278 11.96 -15.55 -5.76
C ASN A 278 12.23 -16.12 -7.14
#